data_fae2e237e20b9d3f1dfc31fb6b4ca83c
#
_entry.id   fae2e237e20b9d3f1dfc31fb6b4ca83c
#
_cell.length_a   1.000
_cell.length_b   1.000
_cell.length_c   1.000
_cell.angle_alpha   90.00
_cell.angle_beta   90.00
_cell.angle_gamma   90.00
#
_symmetry.space_group_name_H-M   'P 1'
#
loop_
_entity.id
_entity.type
_entity.pdbx_description
1 polymer ?
#
loop_
_entity_poly.entity_id
_entity_poly.type
_entity_poly.pdbx_seq_one_letter_code
_entity_poly.pdbx_strand_id
1 'polypeptide(L)' 'MDRLNKNEKLAFYNARKRNGDVKRLAETTEFTTRFINYVMRGERNVNDTLANAMYNISRRRQMANA' A
#
# COMPACT_ATOMS: atom_id res chain seq x y z
N MET A 1 14.69 -9.52 6.40
CA MET A 1 14.71 -9.25 4.95
C MET A 1 13.34 -9.57 4.37
N ASP A 2 12.77 -8.62 3.68
CA ASP A 2 11.41 -8.78 3.18
C ASP A 2 11.40 -9.52 1.86
N ARG A 3 10.73 -10.66 1.87
CA ARG A 3 10.59 -11.47 0.66
C ARG A 3 9.12 -11.59 0.25
N LEU A 4 8.34 -10.62 0.66
CA LEU A 4 6.93 -10.61 0.32
C LEU A 4 6.75 -10.25 -1.15
N ASN A 5 5.87 -10.97 -1.81
CA ASN A 5 5.49 -10.60 -3.16
C ASN A 5 4.50 -9.44 -3.11
N LYS A 6 4.13 -8.90 -4.27
CA LYS A 6 3.26 -7.73 -4.33
C LYS A 6 1.89 -7.97 -3.69
N ASN A 7 1.35 -9.17 -3.82
CA ASN A 7 0.05 -9.48 -3.22
C ASN A 7 0.14 -9.56 -1.70
N GLU A 8 1.24 -10.08 -1.19
CA GLU A 8 1.47 -10.15 0.25
C GLU A 8 1.67 -8.77 0.84
N LYS A 9 2.37 -7.89 0.11
CA LYS A 9 2.56 -6.51 0.55
C LYS A 9 1.23 -5.76 0.59
N LEU A 10 0.38 -5.99 -0.39
CA LEU A 10 -0.96 -5.40 -0.40
C LEU A 10 -1.77 -5.90 0.80
N ALA A 11 -1.72 -7.19 1.09
CA ALA A 11 -2.45 -7.74 2.23
C ALA A 11 -1.93 -7.17 3.55
N PHE A 12 -0.62 -7.02 3.67
CA PHE A 12 -0.01 -6.40 4.84
C PHE A 12 -0.51 -4.98 5.04
N TYR A 13 -0.57 -4.21 3.96
CA TYR A 13 -1.07 -2.84 4.01
C TYR A 13 -2.56 -2.81 4.36
N ASN A 14 -3.37 -3.65 3.71
CA ASN A 14 -4.83 -3.65 3.93
C ASN A 14 -5.20 -3.93 5.39
N ALA A 15 -4.40 -4.72 6.07
CA ALA A 15 -4.63 -5.00 7.49
C ALA A 15 -4.32 -3.79 8.38
N ARG A 16 -3.59 -2.80 7.87
CA ARG A 16 -3.07 -1.67 8.64
C ARG A 16 -3.43 -0.31 8.06
N LYS A 17 -4.22 -0.27 7.02
CA LYS A 17 -4.54 0.99 6.32
C LYS A 17 -5.26 1.96 7.24
N ARG A 18 -5.04 3.26 6.98
CA ARG A 18 -5.66 4.35 7.74
C ARG A 18 -6.24 5.38 6.79
N ASN A 19 -7.14 6.21 7.30
CA ASN A 19 -7.68 7.33 6.54
C ASN A 19 -6.54 8.25 6.12
N GLY A 20 -6.61 8.73 4.87
CA GLY A 20 -5.59 9.61 4.34
C GLY A 20 -4.45 8.92 3.63
N ASP A 21 -4.31 7.60 3.77
CA ASP A 21 -3.24 6.85 3.13
C ASP A 21 -3.34 6.89 1.61
N VAL A 22 -4.55 6.77 1.09
CA VAL A 22 -4.75 6.76 -0.37
C VAL A 22 -4.29 8.08 -0.97
N LYS A 23 -4.61 9.19 -0.31
CA LYS A 23 -4.16 10.50 -0.77
C LYS A 23 -2.64 10.60 -0.76
N ARG A 24 -2.02 10.13 0.31
CA ARG A 24 -0.55 10.14 0.41
C ARG A 24 0.08 9.26 -0.66
N LEU A 25 -0.48 8.08 -0.89
CA LEU A 25 0.03 7.18 -1.92
C LEU A 25 -0.09 7.82 -3.30
N ALA A 26 -1.20 8.50 -3.57
CA ALA A 26 -1.38 9.18 -4.85
C ALA A 26 -0.38 10.33 -5.01
N GLU A 27 -0.01 10.99 -3.93
CA GLU A 27 0.97 12.09 -3.96
C GLU A 27 2.40 11.59 -4.15
N THR A 28 2.70 10.40 -3.66
CA THR A 28 4.08 9.88 -3.70
C THR A 28 4.31 8.88 -4.84
N THR A 29 3.26 8.48 -5.54
CA THR A 29 3.35 7.60 -6.69
C THR A 29 2.70 8.28 -7.89
N GLU A 30 2.74 7.62 -9.03
CA GLU A 30 2.10 8.15 -10.23
C GLU A 30 0.64 7.72 -10.35
N PHE A 31 0.13 6.99 -9.37
CA PHE A 31 -1.21 6.42 -9.46
C PHE A 31 -2.26 7.36 -8.88
N THR A 32 -3.46 7.30 -9.46
CA THR A 32 -4.59 8.10 -8.97
C THR A 32 -5.20 7.43 -7.73
N THR A 33 -5.94 8.23 -6.95
CA THR A 33 -6.67 7.71 -5.81
C THR A 33 -7.67 6.64 -6.26
N ARG A 34 -8.27 6.84 -7.43
CA ARG A 34 -9.23 5.89 -8.00
C ARG A 34 -8.58 4.52 -8.24
N PHE A 35 -7.41 4.51 -8.89
CA PHE A 35 -6.70 3.28 -9.16
C PHE A 35 -6.32 2.57 -7.87
N ILE A 36 -5.80 3.33 -6.89
CA ILE A 36 -5.38 2.77 -5.62
C ILE A 36 -6.57 2.12 -4.91
N ASN A 37 -7.74 2.77 -4.93
CA ASN A 37 -8.94 2.20 -4.34
C ASN A 37 -9.37 0.90 -5.03
N TYR A 38 -9.28 0.86 -6.36
CA TYR A 38 -9.59 -0.37 -7.10
C TYR A 38 -8.67 -1.51 -6.70
N VAL A 39 -7.39 -1.22 -6.56
CA VAL A 39 -6.40 -2.22 -6.14
C VAL A 39 -6.72 -2.72 -4.73
N MET A 40 -7.04 -1.81 -3.82
CA MET A 40 -7.34 -2.18 -2.44
C MET A 40 -8.58 -3.06 -2.32
N ARG A 41 -9.55 -2.89 -3.23
CA ARG A 41 -10.76 -3.70 -3.25
C ARG A 41 -10.60 -5.01 -4.03
N GLY A 42 -9.44 -5.22 -4.64
CA GLY A 42 -9.20 -6.41 -5.44
C GLY A 42 -9.73 -6.34 -6.85
N GLU A 43 -10.19 -5.17 -7.31
CA GLU A 43 -10.74 -5.00 -8.66
C GLU A 43 -9.67 -4.81 -9.72
N ARG A 44 -8.45 -4.48 -9.31
CA ARG A 44 -7.29 -4.35 -10.20
C ARG A 44 -6.09 -5.01 -9.55
N ASN A 45 -5.21 -5.51 -10.39
CA ASN A 45 -3.97 -6.12 -9.89
C ASN A 45 -3.03 -5.03 -9.38
N VAL A 46 -2.45 -5.27 -8.22
CA VAL A 46 -1.41 -4.38 -7.70
C VAL A 46 -0.13 -4.61 -8.48
N ASN A 47 0.63 -3.53 -8.72
CA ASN A 47 1.96 -3.65 -9.31
C ASN A 47 3.02 -3.49 -8.23
N ASP A 48 4.28 -3.77 -8.57
CA ASP A 48 5.37 -3.74 -7.60
C ASP A 48 5.58 -2.36 -7.02
N THR A 49 5.48 -1.32 -7.84
CA THR A 49 5.70 0.05 -7.38
C THR A 49 4.69 0.43 -6.31
N LEU A 50 3.41 0.18 -6.58
CA LEU A 50 2.36 0.51 -5.61
C LEU A 50 2.45 -0.37 -4.37
N ALA A 51 2.70 -1.66 -4.56
CA ALA A 51 2.83 -2.59 -3.44
C ALA A 51 3.97 -2.17 -2.50
N ASN A 52 5.10 -1.76 -3.07
CA ASN A 52 6.23 -1.30 -2.27
C ASN A 52 5.90 -0.03 -1.50
N ALA A 53 5.20 0.91 -2.12
CA ALA A 53 4.80 2.14 -1.46
C ALA A 53 3.85 1.85 -0.29
N MET A 54 2.88 0.99 -0.51
CA MET A 54 1.92 0.57 0.53
C MET A 54 2.63 -0.12 1.69
N TYR A 55 3.52 -1.03 1.36
CA TYR A 55 4.27 -1.77 2.36
C TYR A 55 5.15 -0.86 3.19
N ASN A 56 5.82 0.09 2.55
CA ASN A 56 6.70 1.03 3.25
C ASN A 56 5.94 1.90 4.24
N ILE A 57 4.77 2.39 3.85
CA ILE A 57 3.93 3.19 4.75
C ILE A 57 3.53 2.38 5.97
N SER A 58 3.06 1.15 5.75
CA SER A 58 2.58 0.28 6.82
C SER A 58 3.71 -0.11 7.76
N ARG A 59 4.86 -0.42 7.18
CA ARG A 59 6.03 -0.84 7.94
C ARG A 59 6.55 0.29 8.83
N ARG A 60 6.61 1.50 8.30
CA ARG A 60 7.07 2.66 9.08
C ARG A 60 6.19 2.90 10.29
N ARG A 61 4.86 2.79 10.10
CA ARG A 61 3.92 2.95 11.21
C ARG A 61 4.14 1.92 12.29
N GLN A 62 4.32 0.67 11.88
CA GLN A 62 4.52 -0.42 12.82
C GLN A 62 5.80 -0.21 13.61
N MET A 63 6.86 0.23 12.96
CA MET A 63 8.12 0.50 13.63
C MET A 63 8.02 1.69 14.58
N ALA A 64 7.26 2.72 14.18
CA ALA A 64 7.09 3.90 15.02
C ALA A 64 6.30 3.60 16.29
N ASN A 65 5.46 2.57 16.27
CA ASN A 65 4.62 2.18 17.40
C ASN A 65 5.21 1.03 18.22
N ALA A 66 6.35 0.53 17.83
CA ALA A 66 6.97 -0.60 18.50
C ALA A 66 7.65 -0.21 19.80
#